data_5d713fb258b91ed86ea359f62115d41a
#
_entry.id   5d713fb258b91ed86ea359f62115d41a
#
_cell.length_a   1.000
_cell.length_b   1.000
_cell.length_c   1.000
_cell.angle_alpha   90.00
_cell.angle_beta   90.00
_cell.angle_gamma   90.00
#
_symmetry.space_group_name_H-M   'P 1'
#
loop_
_entity.id
_entity.type
_entity.pdbx_description
1 polymer ?
#
loop_
_entity_poly.entity_id
_entity_poly.type
_entity_poly.pdbx_seq_one_letter_code
_entity_poly.pdbx_strand_id
1 'polypeptide(L)'
;MNYNTVTTILETPEQVSELLITLTGIDIYKQTRKTEYVEHRALLCHILRNKLDMRWVSISDFIKSKGKSFDHATAIHANKMYPLYKKDRFDYYDKLESNFIVKSQIEYSQISKLEVIQKKYATLEKDYFKAIEKLSNYDRQYSNGYTPNEKQYRDLEEEQKAMYDERAALVLKSFEWKQNNSEYEIINCAT
;
A
#
# COMPACT_ATOMS: atom_id res chain seq x y z
N MET A 1 1.65 -10.22 28.95
CA MET A 1 2.06 -8.80 29.08
C MET A 1 1.55 -8.05 27.87
N ASN A 2 0.51 -7.22 28.05
CA ASN A 2 -0.05 -6.42 26.95
C ASN A 2 0.89 -5.23 26.72
N TYR A 3 1.69 -5.30 25.68
CA TYR A 3 2.44 -4.15 25.20
C TYR A 3 1.45 -3.25 24.43
N ASN A 4 0.95 -2.22 25.08
CA ASN A 4 0.39 -1.07 24.41
C ASN A 4 1.53 -0.46 23.58
N THR A 5 1.60 -0.82 22.30
CA THR A 5 2.50 -0.18 21.34
C THR A 5 2.00 1.25 21.12
N VAL A 6 2.47 2.16 21.96
CA VAL A 6 2.36 3.59 21.68
C VAL A 6 3.28 3.83 20.49
N THR A 7 2.70 3.93 19.30
CA THR A 7 3.44 4.23 18.09
C THR A 7 3.93 5.68 18.17
N THR A 8 5.12 5.87 18.72
CA THR A 8 5.76 7.19 18.78
C THR A 8 6.43 7.47 17.45
N ILE A 9 6.00 8.52 16.77
CA ILE A 9 6.66 9.00 15.54
C ILE A 9 7.97 9.64 15.94
N LEU A 10 9.08 9.12 15.40
CA LEU A 10 10.42 9.57 15.73
C LEU A 10 10.89 10.62 14.72
N GLU A 11 11.36 11.75 15.21
CA GLU A 11 11.85 12.87 14.36
C GLU A 11 13.31 13.22 14.68
N THR A 12 13.80 12.90 15.88
CA THR A 12 15.13 13.28 16.33
C THR A 12 16.00 12.07 16.71
N PRO A 13 17.34 12.18 16.60
CA PRO A 13 18.25 11.11 16.99
C PRO A 13 18.19 10.81 18.49
N GLU A 14 17.85 11.80 19.33
CA GLU A 14 17.64 11.63 20.75
C GLU A 14 16.50 10.68 21.05
N GLN A 15 15.33 10.90 20.41
CA GLN A 15 14.16 10.03 20.57
C GLN A 15 14.45 8.59 20.14
N VAL A 16 15.18 8.41 19.03
CA VAL A 16 15.59 7.07 18.56
C VAL A 16 16.48 6.39 19.60
N SER A 17 17.47 7.10 20.13
CA SER A 17 18.41 6.50 21.10
C SER A 17 17.74 6.20 22.44
N GLU A 18 16.85 7.06 22.93
CA GLU A 18 16.09 6.86 24.17
C GLU A 18 15.13 5.67 24.04
N LEU A 19 14.42 5.58 22.92
CA LEU A 19 13.56 4.44 22.64
C LEU A 19 14.38 3.13 22.59
N LEU A 20 15.54 3.13 21.92
CA LEU A 20 16.41 1.96 21.86
C LEU A 20 16.88 1.52 23.25
N ILE A 21 17.32 2.45 24.09
CA ILE A 21 17.73 2.18 25.48
C ILE A 21 16.54 1.64 26.29
N THR A 22 15.37 2.23 26.13
CA THR A 22 14.15 1.82 26.85
C THR A 22 13.72 0.38 26.47
N LEU A 23 13.75 0.05 25.18
CA LEU A 23 13.35 -1.28 24.69
C LEU A 23 14.35 -2.37 25.06
N THR A 24 15.64 -2.05 25.09
CA THR A 24 16.71 -3.06 25.29
C THR A 24 17.28 -3.09 26.71
N GLY A 25 17.11 -2.02 27.47
CA GLY A 25 17.76 -1.85 28.78
C GLY A 25 19.28 -1.63 28.69
N ILE A 26 19.83 -1.45 27.46
CA ILE A 26 21.27 -1.38 27.22
C ILE A 26 21.67 0.09 27.02
N ASP A 27 22.59 0.59 27.86
CA ASP A 27 23.22 1.88 27.66
C ASP A 27 24.23 1.82 26.51
N ILE A 28 23.76 2.17 25.30
CA ILE A 28 24.54 2.13 24.05
C ILE A 28 25.77 3.04 24.08
N TYR A 29 25.82 4.04 24.96
CA TYR A 29 26.92 5.00 25.08
C TYR A 29 28.06 4.51 25.99
N LYS A 30 27.84 3.42 26.71
CA LYS A 30 28.87 2.85 27.58
C LYS A 30 30.17 2.54 26.85
N GLN A 31 31.33 2.88 27.45
CA GLN A 31 32.67 2.64 26.89
C GLN A 31 33.05 1.16 26.99
N THR A 32 32.41 0.31 26.16
CA THR A 32 32.65 -1.14 26.16
C THR A 32 32.64 -1.69 24.70
N ARG A 33 33.37 -2.79 24.50
CA ARG A 33 33.43 -3.54 23.22
C ARG A 33 32.67 -4.86 23.29
N LYS A 34 31.88 -5.12 24.33
CA LYS A 34 31.07 -6.34 24.40
C LYS A 34 30.13 -6.37 23.19
N THR A 35 29.97 -7.56 22.61
CA THR A 35 29.22 -7.82 21.39
C THR A 35 27.82 -7.20 21.42
N GLU A 36 27.10 -7.38 22.50
CA GLU A 36 25.76 -6.84 22.70
C GLU A 36 25.69 -5.32 22.53
N TYR A 37 26.61 -4.57 23.09
CA TYR A 37 26.67 -3.10 22.96
C TYR A 37 27.10 -2.67 21.54
N VAL A 38 27.94 -3.45 20.89
CA VAL A 38 28.38 -3.18 19.51
C VAL A 38 27.23 -3.38 18.54
N GLU A 39 26.47 -4.46 18.69
CA GLU A 39 25.30 -4.77 17.88
C GLU A 39 24.22 -3.69 17.99
N HIS A 40 23.88 -3.24 19.22
CA HIS A 40 22.87 -2.20 19.41
C HIS A 40 23.32 -0.82 18.90
N ARG A 41 24.63 -0.52 18.97
CA ARG A 41 25.18 0.68 18.30
C ARG A 41 25.11 0.59 16.79
N ALA A 42 25.32 -0.62 16.25
CA ALA A 42 25.17 -0.85 14.80
C ALA A 42 23.71 -0.63 14.36
N LEU A 43 22.74 -1.12 15.13
CA LEU A 43 21.31 -0.85 14.89
C LEU A 43 21.02 0.64 14.99
N LEU A 44 21.52 1.36 16.00
CA LEU A 44 21.34 2.82 16.10
C LEU A 44 21.87 3.53 14.85
N CYS A 45 23.12 3.24 14.43
CA CYS A 45 23.68 3.82 13.19
C CYS A 45 22.84 3.52 11.96
N HIS A 46 22.30 2.30 11.88
CA HIS A 46 21.43 1.87 10.77
C HIS A 46 20.14 2.69 10.72
N ILE A 47 19.46 2.86 11.87
CA ILE A 47 18.23 3.63 11.94
C ILE A 47 18.48 5.11 11.64
N LEU A 48 19.50 5.72 12.26
CA LEU A 48 19.83 7.12 12.04
C LEU A 48 20.21 7.41 10.57
N ARG A 49 20.90 6.49 9.91
CA ARG A 49 21.26 6.66 8.51
C ARG A 49 20.10 6.41 7.57
N ASN A 50 19.40 5.28 7.71
CA ASN A 50 18.44 4.82 6.71
C ASN A 50 17.00 5.33 6.94
N LYS A 51 16.65 5.66 8.18
CA LYS A 51 15.33 6.16 8.52
C LYS A 51 15.28 7.68 8.70
N LEU A 52 16.31 8.28 9.34
CA LEU A 52 16.42 9.74 9.53
C LEU A 52 17.32 10.44 8.50
N ASP A 53 17.88 9.70 7.55
CA ASP A 53 18.81 10.18 6.49
C ASP A 53 19.97 11.07 7.00
N MET A 54 20.46 10.80 8.21
CA MET A 54 21.55 11.57 8.81
C MET A 54 22.88 11.31 8.10
N ARG A 55 23.70 12.35 7.96
CA ARG A 55 25.08 12.23 7.47
C ARG A 55 25.96 11.48 8.47
N TRP A 56 26.95 10.73 8.01
CA TRP A 56 27.86 9.96 8.87
C TRP A 56 28.59 10.81 9.92
N VAL A 57 28.98 12.01 9.55
CA VAL A 57 29.60 12.98 10.46
C VAL A 57 28.62 13.37 11.57
N SER A 58 27.36 13.69 11.22
CA SER A 58 26.33 14.06 12.19
C SER A 58 26.01 12.92 13.17
N ILE A 59 25.98 11.67 12.68
CA ILE A 59 25.79 10.47 13.54
C ILE A 59 26.97 10.34 14.53
N SER A 60 28.19 10.52 14.04
CA SER A 60 29.40 10.49 14.85
C SER A 60 29.37 11.57 15.93
N ASP A 61 29.04 12.81 15.57
CA ASP A 61 28.99 13.95 16.49
C ASP A 61 27.88 13.80 17.54
N PHE A 62 26.73 13.26 17.12
CA PHE A 62 25.64 12.91 18.04
C PHE A 62 26.11 11.90 19.11
N ILE A 63 26.75 10.80 18.70
CA ILE A 63 27.23 9.77 19.64
C ILE A 63 28.34 10.34 20.54
N LYS A 64 29.24 11.20 20.02
CA LYS A 64 30.27 11.91 20.79
C LYS A 64 29.65 12.84 21.84
N SER A 65 28.59 13.58 21.50
CA SER A 65 27.92 14.48 22.43
C SER A 65 27.35 13.76 23.66
N LYS A 66 27.08 12.45 23.52
CA LYS A 66 26.64 11.57 24.62
C LYS A 66 27.80 10.92 25.37
N GLY A 67 29.04 11.41 25.16
CA GLY A 67 30.23 10.99 25.92
C GLY A 67 30.93 9.74 25.39
N LYS A 68 30.47 9.16 24.25
CA LYS A 68 31.10 7.99 23.63
C LYS A 68 32.12 8.41 22.57
N SER A 69 33.39 7.98 22.69
CA SER A 69 34.35 8.12 21.60
C SER A 69 33.89 7.33 20.36
N PHE A 70 33.58 8.02 19.28
CA PHE A 70 33.00 7.44 18.07
C PHE A 70 33.33 8.31 16.86
N ASP A 71 33.87 7.77 15.81
CA ASP A 71 34.18 8.50 14.59
C ASP A 71 33.26 8.09 13.42
N HIS A 72 33.28 8.86 12.35
CA HIS A 72 32.44 8.58 11.18
C HIS A 72 32.77 7.25 10.49
N ALA A 73 34.04 6.81 10.50
CA ALA A 73 34.47 5.54 9.94
C ALA A 73 33.88 4.37 10.77
N THR A 74 33.85 4.52 12.10
CA THR A 74 33.19 3.58 13.01
C THR A 74 31.69 3.53 12.74
N ALA A 75 31.02 4.67 12.49
CA ALA A 75 29.60 4.70 12.13
C ALA A 75 29.31 3.94 10.82
N ILE A 76 30.12 4.17 9.80
CA ILE A 76 30.02 3.47 8.51
C ILE A 76 30.22 1.96 8.69
N HIS A 77 31.25 1.58 9.44
CA HIS A 77 31.53 0.17 9.71
C HIS A 77 30.39 -0.50 10.47
N ALA A 78 29.89 0.14 11.52
CA ALA A 78 28.77 -0.35 12.32
C ALA A 78 27.51 -0.60 11.44
N ASN A 79 27.17 0.36 10.57
CA ASN A 79 26.05 0.20 9.64
C ASN A 79 26.25 -0.97 8.66
N LYS A 80 27.47 -1.17 8.15
CA LYS A 80 27.80 -2.29 7.25
C LYS A 80 27.69 -3.65 7.95
N MET A 81 28.01 -3.70 9.26
CA MET A 81 27.93 -4.92 10.06
C MET A 81 26.52 -5.27 10.52
N TYR A 82 25.61 -4.31 10.59
CA TYR A 82 24.26 -4.51 11.11
C TYR A 82 23.47 -5.63 10.38
N PRO A 83 23.45 -5.72 9.04
CA PRO A 83 22.77 -6.82 8.35
C PRO A 83 23.27 -8.22 8.76
N LEU A 84 24.56 -8.36 9.10
CA LEU A 84 25.11 -9.63 9.60
C LEU A 84 24.57 -9.96 10.99
N TYR A 85 24.57 -8.98 11.90
CA TYR A 85 24.00 -9.15 13.25
C TYR A 85 22.49 -9.44 13.18
N LYS A 86 21.77 -8.75 12.29
CA LYS A 86 20.34 -9.03 12.06
C LYS A 86 20.11 -10.46 11.56
N LYS A 87 20.96 -11.00 10.68
CA LYS A 87 20.85 -12.34 10.16
C LYS A 87 20.98 -13.40 11.27
N ASP A 88 21.92 -13.20 12.22
CA ASP A 88 22.19 -14.15 13.31
C ASP A 88 21.04 -14.20 14.34
N ARG A 89 20.31 -13.09 14.52
CA ARG A 89 19.18 -12.94 15.47
C ARG A 89 18.01 -12.24 14.82
N PHE A 90 17.53 -12.77 13.68
CA PHE A 90 16.56 -12.11 12.83
C PHE A 90 15.29 -11.68 13.57
N ASP A 91 14.64 -12.59 14.28
CA ASP A 91 13.36 -12.32 14.97
C ASP A 91 13.49 -11.22 16.02
N TYR A 92 14.64 -11.17 16.71
CA TYR A 92 14.90 -10.15 17.72
C TYR A 92 15.07 -8.77 17.09
N TYR A 93 15.96 -8.65 16.10
CA TYR A 93 16.25 -7.37 15.47
C TYR A 93 15.12 -6.86 14.59
N ASP A 94 14.37 -7.74 13.94
CA ASP A 94 13.22 -7.37 13.15
C ASP A 94 12.10 -6.81 14.01
N LYS A 95 11.81 -7.44 15.13
CA LYS A 95 10.87 -6.97 16.14
C LYS A 95 11.30 -5.64 16.74
N LEU A 96 12.60 -5.49 17.01
CA LEU A 96 13.14 -4.26 17.57
C LEU A 96 13.07 -3.10 16.55
N GLU A 97 13.44 -3.34 15.30
CA GLU A 97 13.43 -2.36 14.20
C GLU A 97 12.01 -1.90 13.84
N SER A 98 11.01 -2.77 13.98
CA SER A 98 9.61 -2.43 13.70
C SER A 98 9.03 -1.37 14.65
N ASN A 99 9.63 -1.17 15.82
CA ASN A 99 9.21 -0.11 16.75
C ASN A 99 9.67 1.30 16.34
N PHE A 100 10.64 1.40 15.41
CA PHE A 100 11.18 2.68 14.97
C PHE A 100 10.43 3.18 13.72
N ILE A 101 9.34 3.90 13.92
CA ILE A 101 8.57 4.54 12.85
C ILE A 101 8.98 6.00 12.74
N VAL A 102 9.46 6.41 11.59
CA VAL A 102 9.93 7.77 11.33
C VAL A 102 8.91 8.52 10.47
N LYS A 103 8.72 9.80 10.76
CA LYS A 103 7.76 10.68 10.09
C LYS A 103 7.90 10.67 8.56
N SER A 104 9.13 10.70 8.06
CA SER A 104 9.41 10.65 6.62
C SER A 104 8.83 9.42 5.93
N GLN A 105 8.82 8.25 6.59
CA GLN A 105 8.26 7.03 6.02
C GLN A 105 6.73 7.07 5.94
N ILE A 106 6.08 7.74 6.91
CA ILE A 106 4.62 7.92 6.93
C ILE A 106 4.22 8.87 5.80
N GLU A 107 4.90 10.00 5.66
CA GLU A 107 4.66 10.99 4.61
C GLU A 107 4.86 10.38 3.21
N TYR A 108 5.96 9.64 2.98
CA TYR A 108 6.20 8.94 1.72
C TYR A 108 5.11 7.90 1.41
N SER A 109 4.67 7.14 2.39
CA SER A 109 3.62 6.14 2.17
C SER A 109 2.26 6.78 1.87
N GLN A 110 1.97 7.93 2.46
CA GLN A 110 0.74 8.70 2.21
C GLN A 110 0.79 9.39 0.84
N ILE A 111 1.91 9.99 0.47
CA ILE A 111 2.12 10.62 -0.85
C ILE A 111 1.97 9.57 -1.96
N SER A 112 2.61 8.41 -1.84
CA SER A 112 2.50 7.35 -2.84
C SER A 112 1.07 6.80 -2.98
N LYS A 113 0.33 6.68 -1.88
CA LYS A 113 -1.10 6.30 -1.90
C LYS A 113 -1.96 7.37 -2.58
N LEU A 114 -1.70 8.64 -2.30
CA LEU A 114 -2.38 9.79 -2.94
C LEU A 114 -2.14 9.80 -4.45
N GLU A 115 -0.91 9.61 -4.90
CA GLU A 115 -0.57 9.54 -6.33
C GLU A 115 -1.28 8.37 -7.04
N VAL A 116 -1.36 7.21 -6.40
CA VAL A 116 -2.09 6.05 -6.93
C VAL A 116 -3.58 6.33 -7.03
N ILE A 117 -4.17 6.97 -6.02
CA ILE A 117 -5.58 7.37 -6.01
C ILE A 117 -5.83 8.42 -7.11
N GLN A 118 -4.99 9.43 -7.24
CA GLN A 118 -5.12 10.45 -8.29
C GLN A 118 -5.07 9.85 -9.70
N LYS A 119 -4.16 8.89 -9.95
CA LYS A 119 -4.10 8.17 -11.24
C LYS A 119 -5.37 7.37 -11.52
N LYS A 120 -5.92 6.69 -10.51
CA LYS A 120 -7.19 5.96 -10.65
C LYS A 120 -8.36 6.90 -10.93
N TYR A 121 -8.40 8.05 -10.26
CA TYR A 121 -9.43 9.07 -10.49
C TYR A 121 -9.37 9.63 -11.92
N ALA A 122 -8.19 9.97 -12.41
CA ALA A 122 -8.01 10.46 -13.77
C ALA A 122 -8.40 9.43 -14.85
N THR A 123 -8.20 8.14 -14.56
CA THR A 123 -8.62 7.06 -15.47
C THR A 123 -10.15 6.91 -15.46
N LEU A 124 -10.77 6.91 -14.29
CA LEU A 124 -12.22 6.82 -14.12
C LEU A 124 -12.93 8.00 -14.77
N GLU A 125 -12.40 9.20 -14.64
CA GLU A 125 -12.92 10.40 -15.26
C GLU A 125 -12.92 10.28 -16.80
N LYS A 126 -11.83 9.79 -17.40
CA LYS A 126 -11.76 9.52 -18.84
C LYS A 126 -12.79 8.48 -19.29
N ASP A 127 -12.97 7.43 -18.52
CA ASP A 127 -13.94 6.38 -18.86
C ASP A 127 -15.39 6.88 -18.72
N TYR A 128 -15.65 7.74 -17.72
CA TYR A 128 -16.93 8.42 -17.56
C TYR A 128 -17.26 9.31 -18.76
N PHE A 129 -16.33 10.15 -19.22
CA PHE A 129 -16.55 10.98 -20.39
C PHE A 129 -16.77 10.18 -21.67
N LYS A 130 -16.04 9.06 -21.85
CA LYS A 130 -16.29 8.15 -22.97
C LYS A 130 -17.68 7.50 -22.92
N ALA A 131 -18.16 7.17 -21.70
CA ALA A 131 -19.49 6.62 -21.53
C ALA A 131 -20.58 7.64 -21.87
N ILE A 132 -20.42 8.90 -21.43
CA ILE A 132 -21.34 10.01 -21.78
C ILE A 132 -21.34 10.24 -23.30
N GLU A 133 -20.18 10.29 -23.93
CA GLU A 133 -20.07 10.46 -25.37
C GLU A 133 -20.80 9.33 -26.15
N LYS A 134 -20.64 8.08 -25.70
CA LYS A 134 -21.38 6.95 -26.26
C LYS A 134 -22.89 7.12 -26.10
N LEU A 135 -23.37 7.49 -24.91
CA LEU A 135 -24.79 7.74 -24.65
C LEU A 135 -25.33 8.88 -25.54
N SER A 136 -24.60 9.98 -25.64
CA SER A 136 -24.97 11.10 -26.49
C SER A 136 -25.04 10.70 -27.98
N ASN A 137 -24.12 9.84 -28.43
CA ASN A 137 -24.16 9.31 -29.79
C ASN A 137 -25.35 8.35 -30.01
N TYR A 138 -25.70 7.55 -28.99
CA TYR A 138 -26.92 6.75 -29.01
C TYR A 138 -28.16 7.65 -29.12
N ASP A 139 -28.28 8.66 -28.27
CA ASP A 139 -29.41 9.58 -28.30
C ASP A 139 -29.53 10.31 -29.66
N ARG A 140 -28.41 10.69 -30.28
CA ARG A 140 -28.43 11.28 -31.65
C ARG A 140 -28.87 10.29 -32.73
N GLN A 141 -28.44 9.03 -32.64
CA GLN A 141 -28.86 8.00 -33.60
C GLN A 141 -30.34 7.64 -33.48
N TYR A 142 -30.88 7.77 -32.23
CA TYR A 142 -32.26 7.37 -31.90
C TYR A 142 -33.22 8.55 -31.68
N SER A 143 -32.76 9.79 -31.88
CA SER A 143 -33.59 11.01 -31.73
C SER A 143 -34.84 11.03 -32.62
N ASN A 144 -34.93 10.12 -33.61
CA ASN A 144 -36.13 9.92 -34.45
C ASN A 144 -37.14 8.93 -33.84
N GLY A 145 -36.98 8.51 -32.58
CA GLY A 145 -37.96 7.72 -31.82
C GLY A 145 -37.95 6.22 -32.09
N TYR A 146 -37.05 5.73 -32.95
CA TYR A 146 -36.98 4.29 -33.25
C TYR A 146 -35.53 3.80 -33.18
N THR A 147 -35.30 2.70 -32.49
CA THR A 147 -34.02 1.96 -32.59
C THR A 147 -33.88 1.37 -34.01
N PRO A 148 -32.65 1.12 -34.54
CA PRO A 148 -32.49 0.48 -35.83
C PRO A 148 -33.25 -0.86 -35.93
N ASN A 149 -33.34 -1.57 -34.84
CA ASN A 149 -34.11 -2.82 -34.75
C ASN A 149 -35.63 -2.58 -34.86
N GLU A 150 -36.14 -1.51 -34.20
CA GLU A 150 -37.57 -1.15 -34.31
C GLU A 150 -37.95 -0.71 -35.72
N LYS A 151 -37.04 0.02 -36.39
CA LYS A 151 -37.28 0.40 -37.79
C LYS A 151 -37.26 -0.83 -38.71
N GLN A 152 -36.29 -1.70 -38.53
CA GLN A 152 -36.23 -2.98 -39.28
C GLN A 152 -37.44 -3.85 -39.00
N TYR A 153 -37.86 -3.97 -37.71
CA TYR A 153 -39.06 -4.73 -37.33
C TYR A 153 -40.33 -4.16 -37.96
N ARG A 154 -40.45 -2.84 -38.05
CA ARG A 154 -41.62 -2.20 -38.64
C ARG A 154 -41.77 -2.48 -40.14
N ASP A 155 -40.65 -2.59 -40.84
CA ASP A 155 -40.59 -2.84 -42.28
C ASP A 155 -40.75 -4.34 -42.65
N LEU A 156 -40.86 -5.24 -41.63
CA LEU A 156 -41.12 -6.67 -41.85
C LEU A 156 -42.59 -6.95 -42.17
N GLU A 157 -42.82 -8.00 -42.92
CA GLU A 157 -44.16 -8.56 -43.14
C GLU A 157 -44.69 -9.23 -41.85
N GLU A 158 -46.00 -9.36 -41.71
CA GLU A 158 -46.65 -9.88 -40.50
C GLU A 158 -46.15 -11.29 -40.10
N GLU A 159 -45.91 -12.18 -41.06
CA GLU A 159 -45.33 -13.51 -40.80
C GLU A 159 -43.90 -13.43 -40.24
N GLN A 160 -43.11 -12.49 -40.76
CA GLN A 160 -41.74 -12.26 -40.30
C GLN A 160 -41.71 -11.64 -38.90
N LYS A 161 -42.67 -10.75 -38.58
CA LYS A 161 -42.82 -10.18 -37.22
C LYS A 161 -43.15 -11.26 -36.21
N ALA A 162 -44.10 -12.18 -36.53
CA ALA A 162 -44.44 -13.30 -35.66
C ALA A 162 -43.23 -14.19 -35.33
N MET A 163 -42.41 -14.51 -36.34
CA MET A 163 -41.18 -15.29 -36.15
C MET A 163 -40.12 -14.54 -35.31
N TYR A 164 -40.04 -13.23 -35.49
CA TYR A 164 -39.09 -12.37 -34.70
C TYR A 164 -39.50 -12.34 -33.23
N ASP A 165 -40.79 -12.15 -32.94
CA ASP A 165 -41.34 -12.11 -31.58
C ASP A 165 -41.19 -13.47 -30.87
N GLU A 166 -41.39 -14.58 -31.55
CA GLU A 166 -41.17 -15.93 -31.02
C GLU A 166 -39.70 -16.13 -30.63
N ARG A 167 -38.74 -15.72 -31.48
CA ARG A 167 -37.30 -15.79 -31.20
C ARG A 167 -36.90 -14.87 -30.05
N ALA A 168 -37.44 -13.67 -30.02
CA ALA A 168 -37.19 -12.73 -28.93
C ALA A 168 -37.67 -13.29 -27.58
N ALA A 169 -38.84 -13.90 -27.53
CA ALA A 169 -39.37 -14.57 -26.36
C ALA A 169 -38.50 -15.74 -25.85
N LEU A 170 -37.94 -16.53 -26.77
CA LEU A 170 -37.00 -17.62 -26.44
C LEU A 170 -35.70 -17.08 -25.82
N VAL A 171 -35.17 -15.99 -26.37
CA VAL A 171 -33.96 -15.32 -25.88
C VAL A 171 -34.22 -14.79 -24.48
N LEU A 172 -35.33 -14.10 -24.23
CA LEU A 172 -35.70 -13.59 -22.89
C LEU A 172 -35.80 -14.71 -21.85
N LYS A 173 -36.47 -15.81 -22.18
CA LYS A 173 -36.54 -17.01 -21.32
C LYS A 173 -35.16 -17.58 -21.01
N SER A 174 -34.22 -17.53 -21.94
CA SER A 174 -32.85 -18.00 -21.69
C SER A 174 -32.09 -17.11 -20.72
N PHE A 175 -32.35 -15.81 -20.68
CA PHE A 175 -31.78 -14.90 -19.70
C PHE A 175 -32.38 -15.07 -18.28
N GLU A 176 -33.69 -15.26 -18.19
CA GLU A 176 -34.38 -15.58 -16.92
C GLU A 176 -33.82 -16.87 -16.31
N TRP A 177 -33.61 -17.90 -17.13
CA TRP A 177 -33.01 -19.16 -16.68
C TRP A 177 -31.58 -18.96 -16.13
N LYS A 178 -30.75 -18.12 -16.78
CA LYS A 178 -29.40 -17.81 -16.31
C LYS A 178 -29.39 -17.02 -15.00
N GLN A 179 -30.29 -16.06 -14.82
CA GLN A 179 -30.40 -15.31 -13.57
C GLN A 179 -30.78 -16.24 -12.42
N ASN A 180 -31.77 -17.08 -12.58
CA ASN A 180 -32.20 -18.02 -11.56
C ASN A 180 -31.12 -19.04 -11.18
N ASN A 181 -30.27 -19.49 -12.13
CA ASN A 181 -29.20 -20.42 -11.82
C ASN A 181 -27.98 -19.76 -11.19
N SER A 182 -27.68 -18.48 -11.47
CA SER A 182 -26.60 -17.76 -10.83
C SER A 182 -26.85 -17.50 -9.34
N GLU A 183 -28.11 -17.36 -8.92
CA GLU A 183 -28.48 -17.27 -7.51
C GLU A 183 -28.26 -18.59 -6.74
N TYR A 184 -28.46 -19.72 -7.40
CA TYR A 184 -28.21 -21.04 -6.79
C TYR A 184 -26.73 -21.38 -6.63
N GLU A 185 -25.85 -20.91 -7.51
CA GLU A 185 -24.39 -21.10 -7.37
C GLU A 185 -23.80 -20.27 -6.23
N ILE A 186 -24.30 -19.06 -5.97
CA ILE A 186 -23.84 -18.21 -4.87
C ILE A 186 -24.18 -18.81 -3.50
N ILE A 187 -25.34 -19.48 -3.38
CA ILE A 187 -25.77 -20.09 -2.12
C ILE A 187 -24.93 -21.34 -1.78
N ASN A 188 -24.49 -22.11 -2.77
CA ASN A 188 -23.71 -23.32 -2.57
C ASN A 188 -22.21 -23.09 -2.34
N CYS A 189 -21.69 -21.88 -2.56
CA CYS A 189 -20.30 -21.52 -2.24
C CYS A 189 -20.14 -20.89 -0.83
N ALA A 190 -21.22 -20.70 -0.09
CA ALA A 190 -21.23 -20.08 1.24
C ALA A 190 -21.46 -21.07 2.41
N THR A 191 -21.49 -22.37 2.13
CA THR A 191 -21.54 -23.47 3.10
C THR A 191 -20.27 -24.29 3.08
#